data_6a3a580ceba7446b92bd804dd243ad3c
#
_entry.id   6a3a580ceba7446b92bd804dd243ad3c
#
_cell.length_a   1.000
_cell.length_b   1.000
_cell.length_c   1.000
_cell.angle_alpha   90.00
_cell.angle_beta   90.00
_cell.angle_gamma   90.00
#
_symmetry.space_group_name_H-M   'P 1'
#
loop_
_entity.id
_entity.type
_entity.pdbx_description
1 polymer ?
#
loop_
_entity_poly.entity_id
_entity_poly.type
_entity_poly.pdbx_seq_one_letter_code
_entity_poly.pdbx_strand_id
1 'polypeptide(L)'
;MTDTTKFCRMAGVERVVVEAWIDAGWLSPQRSRQGWRFSGIDLVRARLILDLGGPMGVNEEGIAVILHLVDQIHGLRRALRGASTPPL
;
A
#
# COMPACT_ATOMS: atom_id res chain seq x y z
N MET A 1 -5.91 9.32 10.32
CA MET A 1 -4.61 8.72 10.02
C MET A 1 -4.01 8.09 11.26
N THR A 2 -3.17 7.11 11.08
CA THR A 2 -2.72 6.22 12.14
C THR A 2 -1.19 6.27 12.24
N ASP A 3 -0.65 6.25 13.47
CA ASP A 3 0.80 6.18 13.66
C ASP A 3 1.31 4.76 13.41
N THR A 4 2.64 4.59 13.38
CA THR A 4 3.26 3.30 13.08
C THR A 4 2.88 2.22 14.08
N THR A 5 2.88 2.54 15.37
CA THR A 5 2.57 1.56 16.42
C THR A 5 1.16 0.99 16.24
N LYS A 6 0.19 1.87 16.04
CA LYS A 6 -1.19 1.47 15.84
C LYS A 6 -1.37 0.73 14.53
N PHE A 7 -0.71 1.20 13.47
CA PHE A 7 -0.77 0.54 12.16
C PHE A 7 -0.26 -0.89 12.23
N CYS A 8 0.90 -1.11 12.89
CA CYS A 8 1.46 -2.44 13.08
C CYS A 8 0.46 -3.37 13.79
N ARG A 9 -0.21 -2.85 14.82
CA ARG A 9 -1.20 -3.61 15.56
C ARG A 9 -2.40 -3.96 14.69
N MET A 10 -2.89 -3.01 13.90
CA MET A 10 -4.04 -3.23 13.02
C MET A 10 -3.73 -4.22 11.91
N ALA A 11 -2.55 -4.13 11.33
CA ALA A 11 -2.12 -5.00 10.23
C ALA A 11 -1.61 -6.35 10.72
N GLY A 12 -1.24 -6.47 11.99
CA GLY A 12 -0.70 -7.72 12.53
C GLY A 12 0.72 -7.98 12.09
N VAL A 13 1.54 -6.94 11.90
CA VAL A 13 2.93 -7.06 11.47
C VAL A 13 3.85 -6.30 12.40
N GLU A 14 5.11 -6.69 12.43
CA GLU A 14 6.12 -6.02 13.24
C GLU A 14 6.60 -4.74 12.57
N ARG A 15 7.10 -3.82 13.38
CA ARG A 15 7.60 -2.53 12.91
C ARG A 15 8.69 -2.70 11.85
N VAL A 16 9.61 -3.62 12.06
CA VAL A 16 10.73 -3.85 11.13
C VAL A 16 10.21 -4.26 9.74
N VAL A 17 9.12 -5.01 9.69
CA VAL A 17 8.49 -5.43 8.44
C VAL A 17 7.86 -4.24 7.74
N VAL A 18 7.12 -3.42 8.49
CA VAL A 18 6.50 -2.20 7.95
C VAL A 18 7.57 -1.27 7.37
N GLU A 19 8.67 -1.07 8.11
CA GLU A 19 9.76 -0.23 7.64
C GLU A 19 10.38 -0.76 6.36
N ALA A 20 10.57 -2.09 6.26
CA ALA A 20 11.06 -2.72 5.04
C ALA A 20 10.12 -2.48 3.86
N TRP A 21 8.81 -2.55 4.09
CA TRP A 21 7.83 -2.31 3.05
C TRP A 21 7.82 -0.85 2.59
N ILE A 22 8.03 0.10 3.51
CA ILE A 22 8.17 1.51 3.15
C ILE A 22 9.42 1.71 2.29
N ASP A 23 10.54 1.13 2.71
CA ASP A 23 11.80 1.23 1.98
C ASP A 23 11.69 0.64 0.57
N ALA A 24 10.94 -0.44 0.43
CA ALA A 24 10.71 -1.08 -0.87
C ALA A 24 9.71 -0.32 -1.76
N GLY A 25 9.05 0.69 -1.21
CA GLY A 25 8.01 1.42 -1.95
C GLY A 25 6.67 0.71 -1.98
N TRP A 26 6.49 -0.33 -1.17
CA TRP A 26 5.23 -1.08 -1.11
C TRP A 26 4.15 -0.36 -0.31
N LEU A 27 4.54 0.45 0.66
CA LEU A 27 3.67 1.35 1.39
C LEU A 27 4.16 2.78 1.21
N SER A 28 3.23 3.73 1.17
CA SER A 28 3.56 5.14 0.97
C SER A 28 2.84 6.01 2.00
N PRO A 29 3.15 5.83 3.29
CA PRO A 29 2.55 6.67 4.32
C PRO A 29 3.06 8.11 4.20
N GLN A 30 2.30 9.03 4.76
CA GLN A 30 2.70 10.42 4.79
C GLN A 30 3.70 10.67 5.92
N ARG A 31 4.64 11.55 5.68
CA ARG A 31 5.63 11.96 6.68
C ARG A 31 5.07 13.11 7.51
N SER A 32 5.23 13.02 8.83
CA SER A 32 4.82 14.08 9.74
C SER A 32 5.96 14.35 10.75
N ARG A 33 5.77 15.36 11.58
CA ARG A 33 6.76 15.67 12.62
C ARG A 33 6.91 14.54 13.63
N GLN A 34 5.85 13.78 13.87
CA GLN A 34 5.85 12.67 14.81
C GLN A 34 6.17 11.32 14.15
N GLY A 35 6.58 11.33 12.88
CA GLY A 35 6.88 10.10 12.14
C GLY A 35 5.87 9.85 11.04
N TRP A 36 5.70 8.58 10.69
CA TRP A 36 4.80 8.18 9.60
C TRP A 36 3.33 8.25 10.01
N ARG A 37 2.48 8.60 9.05
CA ARG A 37 1.03 8.61 9.20
C ARG A 37 0.44 7.73 8.11
N PHE A 38 -0.25 6.69 8.53
CA PHE A 38 -0.82 5.67 7.62
C PHE A 38 -2.30 5.91 7.39
N SER A 39 -2.75 5.64 6.17
CA SER A 39 -4.15 5.77 5.78
C SER A 39 -4.80 4.40 5.65
N GLY A 40 -6.11 4.38 5.38
CA GLY A 40 -6.82 3.14 5.12
C GLY A 40 -6.29 2.41 3.90
N ILE A 41 -5.79 3.14 2.90
CA ILE A 41 -5.18 2.55 1.71
C ILE A 41 -3.94 1.75 2.08
N ASP A 42 -3.11 2.28 2.98
CA ASP A 42 -1.94 1.56 3.45
C ASP A 42 -2.33 0.25 4.14
N LEU A 43 -3.41 0.25 4.91
CA LEU A 43 -3.87 -0.95 5.58
C LEU A 43 -4.36 -2.00 4.58
N VAL A 44 -5.09 -1.59 3.55
CA VAL A 44 -5.55 -2.49 2.49
C VAL A 44 -4.35 -3.09 1.76
N ARG A 45 -3.34 -2.27 1.44
CA ARG A 45 -2.11 -2.74 0.80
C ARG A 45 -1.37 -3.74 1.69
N ALA A 46 -1.26 -3.46 2.98
CA ALA A 46 -0.61 -4.38 3.93
C ALA A 46 -1.30 -5.74 3.93
N ARG A 47 -2.62 -5.77 3.94
CA ARG A 47 -3.37 -7.01 3.90
C ARG A 47 -3.13 -7.77 2.59
N LEU A 48 -3.09 -7.06 1.47
CA LEU A 48 -2.80 -7.67 0.17
C LEU A 48 -1.40 -8.30 0.18
N ILE A 49 -0.41 -7.58 0.69
CA ILE A 49 0.97 -8.09 0.76
C ILE A 49 1.02 -9.37 1.60
N LEU A 50 0.34 -9.38 2.74
CA LEU A 50 0.31 -10.56 3.61
C LEU A 50 -0.38 -11.76 2.94
N ASP A 51 -1.47 -11.51 2.24
CA ASP A 51 -2.18 -12.58 1.53
C ASP A 51 -1.33 -13.14 0.39
N LEU A 52 -0.66 -12.29 -0.37
CA LEU A 52 0.19 -12.72 -1.47
C LEU A 52 1.40 -13.50 -0.97
N GLY A 53 2.07 -13.00 0.05
CA GLY A 53 3.29 -13.63 0.56
C GLY A 53 3.05 -14.85 1.43
N GLY A 54 1.88 -14.95 2.06
CA GLY A 54 1.52 -16.05 2.95
C GLY A 54 0.75 -17.14 2.21
N PRO A 55 -0.60 -17.11 2.25
CA PRO A 55 -1.42 -18.20 1.69
C PRO A 55 -1.16 -18.46 0.20
N MET A 56 -0.89 -17.42 -0.59
CA MET A 56 -0.69 -17.56 -2.02
C MET A 56 0.75 -17.90 -2.40
N GLY A 57 1.69 -17.75 -1.47
CA GLY A 57 3.08 -18.14 -1.69
C GLY A 57 3.82 -17.34 -2.76
N VAL A 58 3.43 -16.10 -2.99
CA VAL A 58 4.09 -15.24 -3.98
C VAL A 58 5.40 -14.70 -3.38
N ASN A 59 6.50 -14.79 -4.13
CA ASN A 59 7.78 -14.27 -3.66
C ASN A 59 7.84 -12.73 -3.74
N GLU A 60 8.91 -12.15 -3.20
CA GLU A 60 9.04 -10.68 -3.12
C GLU A 60 9.00 -10.03 -4.48
N GLU A 61 9.66 -10.61 -5.47
CA GLU A 61 9.66 -10.08 -6.83
C GLU A 61 8.26 -10.07 -7.43
N GLY A 62 7.50 -11.13 -7.18
CA GLY A 62 6.12 -11.23 -7.63
C GLY A 62 5.23 -10.21 -6.95
N ILE A 63 5.40 -10.01 -5.65
CA ILE A 63 4.63 -9.01 -4.90
C ILE A 63 4.93 -7.60 -5.45
N ALA A 64 6.20 -7.30 -5.71
CA ALA A 64 6.59 -6.01 -6.26
C ALA A 64 5.91 -5.75 -7.61
N VAL A 65 5.87 -6.76 -8.49
CA VAL A 65 5.20 -6.66 -9.79
C VAL A 65 3.70 -6.43 -9.61
N ILE A 66 3.06 -7.19 -8.72
CA ILE A 66 1.62 -7.07 -8.48
C ILE A 66 1.28 -5.68 -7.95
N LEU A 67 2.05 -5.16 -6.99
CA LEU A 67 1.81 -3.83 -6.44
C LEU A 67 2.01 -2.75 -7.50
N HIS A 68 3.01 -2.92 -8.37
CA HIS A 68 3.22 -1.99 -9.48
C HIS A 68 2.01 -1.99 -10.42
N LEU A 69 1.48 -3.16 -10.75
CA LEU A 69 0.29 -3.28 -11.61
C LEU A 69 -0.93 -2.67 -10.94
N VAL A 70 -1.09 -2.88 -9.64
CA VAL A 70 -2.19 -2.26 -8.88
C VAL A 70 -2.10 -0.74 -8.96
N ASP A 71 -0.89 -0.20 -8.80
CA ASP A 71 -0.67 1.25 -8.88
C ASP A 71 -0.97 1.77 -10.29
N GLN A 72 -0.62 1.01 -11.33
CA GLN A 72 -0.95 1.35 -12.71
C GLN A 72 -2.46 1.39 -12.93
N ILE A 73 -3.19 0.41 -12.40
CA ILE A 73 -4.64 0.36 -12.51
C ILE A 73 -5.26 1.59 -11.85
N HIS A 74 -4.80 1.95 -10.64
CA HIS A 74 -5.29 3.14 -9.95
C HIS A 74 -5.01 4.41 -10.74
N GLY A 75 -3.81 4.51 -11.31
CA GLY A 75 -3.46 5.65 -12.16
C GLY A 75 -4.35 5.76 -13.40
N LEU A 76 -4.59 4.62 -14.06
CA LEU A 76 -5.47 4.58 -15.23
C LEU A 76 -6.90 4.96 -14.88
N ARG A 77 -7.41 4.47 -13.75
CA ARG A 77 -8.76 4.82 -13.30
C ARG A 77 -8.90 6.32 -13.04
N ARG A 78 -7.89 6.92 -12.43
CA ARG A 78 -7.89 8.38 -12.22
C ARG A 78 -7.87 9.14 -13.53
N ALA A 79 -7.06 8.70 -14.49
CA ALA A 79 -6.98 9.30 -15.81
C ALA A 79 -8.32 9.19 -16.55
N LEU A 80 -8.96 8.03 -16.48
CA LEU A 80 -10.26 7.82 -17.11
C LEU A 80 -11.35 8.69 -16.48
N ARG A 81 -11.33 8.83 -15.15
CA ARG A 81 -12.30 9.73 -14.50
C ARG A 81 -12.12 11.17 -14.92
N GLY A 82 -10.87 11.62 -15.08
CA GLY A 82 -10.58 12.97 -15.58
C GLY A 82 -10.97 13.13 -17.04
N ALA A 83 -10.75 12.09 -17.85
CA ALA A 83 -11.07 12.14 -19.28
C ALA A 83 -12.54 11.87 -19.57
N SER A 84 -13.27 11.24 -18.66
CA SER A 84 -14.65 10.87 -18.85
C SER A 84 -15.63 11.95 -18.39
N THR A 85 -15.16 13.17 -18.25
CA THR A 85 -16.04 14.32 -18.01
C THR A 85 -17.11 14.31 -19.08
N PRO A 86 -18.39 14.38 -18.72
CA PRO A 86 -19.46 14.35 -19.72
C PRO A 86 -19.26 15.43 -20.76
N PRO A 87 -19.36 15.08 -22.03
CA PRO A 87 -19.18 16.08 -23.08
C PRO A 87 -20.40 16.94 -23.16
N LEU A 88 -20.95 17.25 -22.44
CA LEU A 88 -22.00 18.09 -22.62
C LEU A 88 -22.93 18.44 -22.26
#